data_114e2ed8268198dde399db8f8e3d6198
#
_entry.id   114e2ed8268198dde399db8f8e3d6198
#
_cell.length_a   1.000
_cell.length_b   1.000
_cell.length_c   1.000
_cell.angle_alpha   90.00
_cell.angle_beta   90.00
_cell.angle_gamma   90.00
#
_symmetry.space_group_name_H-M   'P 1'
#
loop_
_entity.id
_entity.type
_entity.pdbx_description
1 polymer ?
#
loop_
_entity_poly.entity_id
_entity_poly.type
_entity_poly.pdbx_seq_one_letter_code
_entity_poly.pdbx_strand_id
1 'polypeptide(L)' 'RISLRVLAENAAARRSYEKAGFVQEGVFHDMELLDGAYRDVVFMAKLAEN' A
#
# COMPACT_ATOMS: atom_id res chain seq x y z
N ARG A 1 -0.06 12.18 -10.42
CA ARG A 1 -0.50 11.08 -9.54
C ARG A 1 0.67 10.17 -9.20
N ILE A 2 0.86 9.93 -7.93
CA ILE A 2 1.90 9.04 -7.45
C ILE A 2 1.21 7.80 -6.87
N SER A 3 1.59 6.64 -7.37
CA SER A 3 1.02 5.38 -6.91
C SER A 3 2.11 4.52 -6.30
N LEU A 4 1.75 3.76 -5.29
CA LEU A 4 2.67 2.80 -4.69
C LEU A 4 1.89 1.61 -4.17
N ARG A 5 2.62 0.58 -3.82
CA ARG A 5 2.02 -0.58 -3.17
C ARG A 5 2.85 -0.96 -1.95
N VAL A 6 2.19 -1.51 -0.97
CA VAL A 6 2.81 -1.87 0.29
C VAL A 6 2.14 -3.12 0.82
N LEU A 7 2.91 -3.98 1.48
CA LEU A 7 2.33 -5.17 2.08
C LEU A 7 1.30 -4.75 3.13
N ALA A 8 0.14 -5.40 3.11
CA ALA A 8 -0.94 -5.05 4.02
C ALA A 8 -0.51 -5.17 5.49
N GLU A 9 0.36 -6.11 5.77
CA GLU A 9 0.82 -6.33 7.14
C GLU A 9 1.78 -5.27 7.62
N ASN A 10 2.33 -4.46 6.72
CA ASN A 10 3.29 -3.42 7.09
C ASN A 10 2.54 -2.17 7.52
N ALA A 11 1.97 -2.22 8.73
CA ALA A 11 1.14 -1.13 9.25
C ALA A 11 1.93 0.17 9.40
N ALA A 12 3.20 0.08 9.78
CA ALA A 12 4.02 1.27 9.96
C ALA A 12 4.21 2.01 8.64
N ALA A 13 4.46 1.28 7.57
CA ALA A 13 4.62 1.90 6.25
C ALA A 13 3.30 2.53 5.79
N ARG A 14 2.18 1.83 5.98
CA ARG A 14 0.88 2.38 5.58
C ARG A 14 0.58 3.67 6.32
N ARG A 15 0.85 3.70 7.62
CA ARG A 15 0.62 4.93 8.40
C ARG A 15 1.50 6.07 7.93
N SER A 16 2.75 5.76 7.60
CA SER A 16 3.68 6.77 7.10
C SER A 16 3.17 7.38 5.79
N TYR A 17 2.70 6.54 4.88
CA TYR A 17 2.17 7.04 3.62
C TYR A 17 0.89 7.83 3.81
N GLU A 18 0.03 7.40 4.72
CA GLU A 18 -1.19 8.15 5.01
C GLU A 18 -0.87 9.55 5.54
N LYS A 19 0.15 9.65 6.39
CA LYS A 19 0.57 10.97 6.87
C LYS A 19 1.11 11.85 5.76
N ALA A 20 1.68 11.24 4.73
CA ALA A 20 2.19 11.97 3.59
C ALA A 20 1.10 12.31 2.58
N GLY A 21 -0.15 11.92 2.84
CA GLY A 21 -1.27 12.28 1.99
C GLY A 21 -1.71 11.18 1.03
N PHE A 22 -1.15 9.98 1.15
CA PHE A 22 -1.58 8.87 0.31
C PHE A 22 -2.88 8.29 0.84
N VAL A 23 -3.74 7.86 -0.08
CA VAL A 23 -5.04 7.27 0.24
C VAL A 23 -5.05 5.84 -0.28
N GLN A 24 -5.59 4.95 0.51
CA GLN A 24 -5.74 3.56 0.11
C GLN A 24 -6.79 3.46 -0.98
N GLU A 25 -6.45 2.79 -2.07
CA GLU A 25 -7.36 2.64 -3.20
C GLU A 25 -7.85 1.20 -3.37
N GLY A 26 -7.13 0.24 -2.83
CA GLY A 26 -7.59 -1.12 -2.93
C GLY A 26 -6.65 -2.08 -2.25
N VAL A 27 -7.16 -3.28 -2.01
CA VAL A 27 -6.40 -4.37 -1.42
C VAL A 27 -6.48 -5.55 -2.37
N PHE A 28 -5.31 -6.09 -2.71
CA PHE A 28 -5.26 -7.30 -3.53
C PHE A 28 -4.83 -8.45 -2.63
N HIS A 29 -5.68 -9.45 -2.56
CA HIS A 29 -5.44 -10.58 -1.67
C HIS A 29 -4.49 -11.58 -2.34
N ASP A 30 -3.59 -12.14 -1.53
CA ASP A 30 -2.68 -13.19 -1.97
C ASP A 30 -1.90 -12.81 -3.21
N MET A 31 -1.45 -11.56 -3.26
CA MET A 31 -0.81 -11.05 -4.46
C MET A 31 0.68 -11.31 -4.51
N GLU A 32 1.34 -11.36 -3.36
CA GLU A 32 2.79 -11.57 -3.32
C GLU A 32 3.14 -12.79 -2.51
N LEU A 33 4.06 -13.59 -3.03
CA LEU A 33 4.55 -14.77 -2.35
C LEU A 33 5.88 -14.44 -1.70
N LEU A 34 5.92 -14.44 -0.36
CA LEU A 34 7.12 -14.17 0.41
C LEU A 34 7.30 -15.26 1.46
N ASP A 35 8.50 -15.83 1.51
CA ASP A 35 8.84 -16.84 2.51
C ASP A 35 7.81 -17.97 2.54
N GLY A 36 7.33 -18.39 1.37
CA GLY A 36 6.42 -19.50 1.27
C GLY A 36 4.97 -19.18 1.64
N ALA A 37 4.65 -17.92 1.89
CA ALA A 37 3.28 -17.53 2.23
C ALA A 37 2.82 -16.40 1.33
N TYR A 38 1.56 -16.46 0.92
CA TYR A 38 0.97 -15.37 0.13
C TYR A 38 0.59 -14.21 1.04
N ARG A 39 0.80 -13.02 0.55
CA ARG A 39 0.57 -11.80 1.33
C ARG A 39 -0.35 -10.87 0.56
N ASP A 40 -1.18 -10.14 1.31
CA ASP A 40 -2.04 -9.12 0.72
C ASP A 40 -1.23 -7.86 0.45
N VAL A 41 -1.61 -7.16 -0.61
CA VAL A 41 -0.94 -5.92 -1.01
C VAL A 41 -1.96 -4.80 -1.06
N VAL A 42 -1.62 -3.68 -0.45
CA VAL A 42 -2.44 -2.48 -0.44
C VAL A 42 -1.89 -1.51 -1.48
N PHE A 43 -2.77 -1.01 -2.32
CA PHE A 43 -2.41 -0.01 -3.32
C PHE A 43 -2.84 1.36 -2.80
N MET A 44 -1.92 2.31 -2.82
CA MET A 44 -2.17 3.66 -2.33
C MET A 44 -1.76 4.67 -3.39
N ALA A 45 -2.40 5.82 -3.37
CA ALA A 45 -2.08 6.85 -4.33
C ALA A 45 -2.28 8.22 -3.71
N LYS A 46 -1.56 9.17 -4.30
CA LYS A 46 -1.65 10.57 -3.91
C LYS A 46 -1.72 11.39 -5.18
N LEU A 47 -2.71 12.26 -5.27
CA LEU A 47 -2.81 13.18 -6.39
C LEU A 47 -1.85 14.33 -6.18
N ALA A 48 -1.27 14.81 -7.27
CA ALA A 48 -0.42 15.99 -7.18
C ALA A 48 -1.28 17.18 -6.78
N GLU A 49 -0.80 17.92 -5.80
CA GLU A 49 -1.49 19.12 -5.34
C GLU A 49 -0.81 20.34 -5.89
N ASN A 50 -1.61 21.36 -6.15
CA ASN A 50 -1.06 22.61 -6.65
C ASN A 50 -0.89 23.61 -5.54
#